data_67d07e9f8c3128a4ce61f3149143d0ba
#
_entry.id   67d07e9f8c3128a4ce61f3149143d0ba
#
_cell.length_a   1.000
_cell.length_b   1.000
_cell.length_c   1.000
_cell.angle_alpha   90.00
_cell.angle_beta   90.00
_cell.angle_gamma   90.00
#
_symmetry.space_group_name_H-M   'P 1'
#
loop_
_entity.id
_entity.type
_entity.pdbx_description
1 polymer ?
#
loop_
_entity_poly.entity_id
_entity_poly.type
_entity_poly.pdbx_seq_one_letter_code
_entity_poly.pdbx_strand_id
1 'polypeptide(L)'
;MSLKKKTAKAGARNGRQRGKRIGRSAAIAPAGATAGRIAVMPSGLARARHNASLNPQFNPSLNPRANALINPKFNPWIHPERNTRISPKFNRSLNPLFTLSLNPTFNPSLDPKQTLKFSGLCRLTPDAELIGYIVRTSNKAVLLLFDKDLTWTAYAVDNTREGYNVFDLEGNWNGYALKNQAGGWNEFNLEGDWTGFVANR
;
A
#
# COMPACT_ATOMS: atom_id res chain seq x y z
N MET A 1 -5.56 -17.71 -69.83
CA MET A 1 -4.37 -17.08 -70.46
C MET A 1 -3.39 -16.84 -69.36
N SER A 2 -2.54 -17.67 -69.27
CA SER A 2 -1.14 -17.85 -69.70
C SER A 2 -0.14 -17.39 -68.60
N LEU A 3 0.48 -18.41 -68.08
CA LEU A 3 1.70 -18.49 -67.29
C LEU A 3 2.83 -17.56 -67.74
N LYS A 4 3.67 -17.10 -66.81
CA LYS A 4 5.14 -17.16 -67.01
C LYS A 4 5.87 -17.36 -65.69
N LYS A 5 6.44 -18.54 -65.51
CA LYS A 5 7.55 -18.87 -64.61
C LYS A 5 8.81 -18.14 -65.08
N LYS A 6 9.61 -17.65 -64.13
CA LYS A 6 11.05 -17.45 -64.34
C LYS A 6 11.83 -17.99 -63.15
N THR A 7 12.53 -19.07 -63.44
CA THR A 7 13.63 -19.65 -62.67
C THR A 7 14.94 -18.95 -63.03
N ALA A 8 15.84 -18.81 -62.06
CA ALA A 8 17.31 -18.92 -62.12
C ALA A 8 17.88 -18.07 -60.92
N LYS A 9 18.98 -18.39 -60.27
CA LYS A 9 20.09 -19.28 -60.48
C LYS A 9 20.91 -19.28 -59.18
N ALA A 10 21.44 -20.40 -58.82
CA ALA A 10 22.36 -20.60 -57.68
C ALA A 10 23.68 -19.86 -57.88
N GLY A 11 24.24 -19.36 -56.79
CA GLY A 11 25.60 -18.84 -56.72
C GLY A 11 26.21 -19.17 -55.36
N ALA A 12 26.91 -20.30 -55.32
CA ALA A 12 27.73 -20.67 -54.18
C ALA A 12 28.97 -19.77 -54.12
N ARG A 13 29.29 -19.20 -52.98
CA ARG A 13 30.63 -18.71 -52.65
C ARG A 13 31.00 -19.09 -51.22
N ASN A 14 31.96 -20.00 -51.14
CA ASN A 14 32.77 -20.33 -49.97
C ASN A 14 33.42 -19.07 -49.41
N GLY A 15 33.35 -18.87 -48.09
CA GLY A 15 34.05 -17.82 -47.40
C GLY A 15 34.31 -18.19 -45.93
N ARG A 16 35.44 -18.82 -45.70
CA ARG A 16 36.29 -18.88 -44.48
C ARG A 16 35.62 -18.65 -43.14
N GLN A 17 35.53 -19.72 -42.38
CA GLN A 17 35.45 -19.72 -40.92
C GLN A 17 36.62 -18.94 -40.31
N ARG A 18 36.35 -17.85 -39.60
CA ARG A 18 37.20 -17.29 -38.55
C ARG A 18 36.55 -17.55 -37.20
N GLY A 19 37.16 -18.43 -36.44
CA GLY A 19 36.79 -18.71 -35.06
C GLY A 19 36.76 -17.44 -34.24
N LYS A 20 35.58 -17.05 -33.76
CA LYS A 20 35.42 -16.06 -32.70
C LYS A 20 35.32 -16.81 -31.37
N ARG A 21 36.33 -16.55 -30.51
CA ARG A 21 36.41 -16.98 -29.12
C ARG A 21 35.06 -16.68 -28.44
N ILE A 22 34.44 -17.72 -27.88
CA ILE A 22 33.32 -17.60 -26.97
C ILE A 22 33.85 -16.94 -25.69
N GLY A 23 33.61 -15.65 -25.57
CA GLY A 23 33.78 -14.95 -24.29
C GLY A 23 32.80 -15.56 -23.29
N ARG A 24 33.35 -16.10 -22.19
CA ARG A 24 32.55 -16.51 -21.02
C ARG A 24 31.77 -15.31 -20.57
N SER A 25 30.46 -15.32 -20.78
CA SER A 25 29.52 -14.40 -20.14
C SER A 25 29.58 -14.71 -18.65
N ALA A 26 30.19 -13.82 -17.90
CA ALA A 26 30.07 -13.83 -16.45
C ALA A 26 28.58 -13.69 -16.12
N ALA A 27 28.04 -14.72 -15.51
CA ALA A 27 26.70 -14.65 -14.91
C ALA A 27 26.74 -13.54 -13.85
N ILE A 28 26.07 -12.43 -14.14
CA ILE A 28 25.77 -11.41 -13.13
C ILE A 28 24.83 -12.09 -12.16
N ALA A 29 25.32 -12.44 -10.98
CA ALA A 29 24.49 -12.85 -9.86
C ALA A 29 23.44 -11.73 -9.62
N PRO A 30 22.17 -12.07 -9.38
CA PRO A 30 21.18 -11.07 -9.01
C PRO A 30 21.71 -10.39 -7.73
N ALA A 31 21.85 -9.07 -7.80
CA ALA A 31 22.19 -8.25 -6.63
C ALA A 31 21.18 -8.61 -5.53
N GLY A 32 21.69 -9.22 -4.46
CA GLY A 32 20.87 -9.60 -3.32
C GLY A 32 20.09 -8.38 -2.88
N ALA A 33 18.79 -8.55 -2.73
CA ALA A 33 17.91 -7.57 -2.14
C ALA A 33 18.54 -7.22 -0.78
N THR A 34 19.09 -6.02 -0.70
CA THR A 34 19.60 -5.46 0.56
C THR A 34 18.40 -5.40 1.48
N ALA A 35 18.40 -6.28 2.47
CA ALA A 35 17.43 -6.27 3.55
C ALA A 35 17.29 -4.82 4.03
N GLY A 36 16.07 -4.31 3.94
CA GLY A 36 15.77 -2.92 4.15
C GLY A 36 16.42 -2.42 5.42
N ARG A 37 17.12 -1.29 5.33
CA ARG A 37 17.63 -0.56 6.48
C ARG A 37 16.48 -0.44 7.48
N ILE A 38 16.64 -1.09 8.63
CA ILE A 38 15.74 -0.92 9.78
C ILE A 38 15.66 0.59 10.02
N ALA A 39 14.49 1.17 9.77
CA ALA A 39 14.28 2.58 9.98
C ALA A 39 14.52 2.86 11.46
N VAL A 40 15.52 3.69 11.77
CA VAL A 40 15.72 4.17 13.13
C VAL A 40 14.48 4.97 13.51
N MET A 41 13.66 4.41 14.38
CA MET A 41 12.45 5.04 14.87
C MET A 41 12.80 6.31 15.62
N PRO A 42 12.11 7.43 15.40
CA PRO A 42 12.24 8.60 16.26
C PRO A 42 12.01 8.18 17.71
N SER A 43 12.89 8.59 18.60
CA SER A 43 12.91 8.18 20.03
C SER A 43 11.58 8.44 20.78
N GLY A 44 10.74 9.37 20.28
CA GLY A 44 9.40 9.64 20.82
C GLY A 44 8.34 8.58 20.49
N LEU A 45 8.53 7.76 19.45
CA LEU A 45 7.57 6.70 19.07
C LEU A 45 7.81 5.40 19.83
N ALA A 46 9.03 5.15 20.32
CA ALA A 46 9.38 3.97 21.11
C ALA A 46 8.58 3.82 22.43
N ARG A 47 7.80 4.83 22.81
CA ARG A 47 6.94 4.84 24.00
C ARG A 47 5.50 5.22 23.64
N ALA A 48 4.98 4.73 22.51
CA ALA A 48 3.63 5.08 22.07
C ALA A 48 2.56 4.79 23.14
N ARG A 49 2.70 3.67 23.87
CA ARG A 49 1.80 3.32 24.98
C ARG A 49 1.77 4.36 26.11
N HIS A 50 2.83 5.15 26.29
CA HIS A 50 2.93 6.18 27.35
C HIS A 50 2.77 7.61 26.81
N ASN A 51 2.55 7.77 25.51
CA ASN A 51 2.41 9.07 24.88
C ASN A 51 0.94 9.47 24.75
N ALA A 52 0.50 10.45 25.54
CA ALA A 52 -0.88 10.95 25.50
C ALA A 52 -1.30 11.55 24.14
N SER A 53 -0.36 11.96 23.29
CA SER A 53 -0.66 12.39 21.91
C SER A 53 -1.00 11.24 20.97
N LEU A 54 -0.72 10.00 21.38
CA LEU A 54 -0.98 8.78 20.60
C LEU A 54 -1.96 7.86 21.31
N ASN A 55 -1.78 7.62 22.62
CA ASN A 55 -2.52 6.59 23.32
C ASN A 55 -3.94 7.04 23.70
N PRO A 56 -4.98 6.40 23.15
CA PRO A 56 -6.38 6.71 23.45
C PRO A 56 -6.77 6.48 24.91
N GLN A 57 -6.03 5.65 25.66
CA GLN A 57 -6.31 5.43 27.10
C GLN A 57 -6.02 6.65 27.94
N PHE A 58 -5.04 7.48 27.53
CA PHE A 58 -4.66 8.71 28.25
C PHE A 58 -5.28 9.96 27.63
N ASN A 59 -5.91 9.83 26.45
CA ASN A 59 -6.53 10.96 25.76
C ASN A 59 -7.94 10.60 25.27
N PRO A 60 -8.99 10.97 26.02
CA PRO A 60 -10.37 10.67 25.63
C PRO A 60 -10.79 11.25 24.27
N SER A 61 -10.16 12.34 23.82
CA SER A 61 -10.45 12.92 22.50
C SER A 61 -10.03 12.01 21.34
N LEU A 62 -9.05 11.11 21.58
CA LEU A 62 -8.56 10.10 20.62
C LEU A 62 -9.24 8.75 20.82
N ASN A 63 -10.07 8.59 21.85
CA ASN A 63 -10.69 7.31 22.18
C ASN A 63 -12.12 7.24 21.60
N PRO A 64 -12.36 6.40 20.60
CA PRO A 64 -13.68 6.25 19.99
C PRO A 64 -14.75 5.68 20.95
N ARG A 65 -14.34 5.02 22.03
CA ARG A 65 -15.27 4.55 23.07
C ARG A 65 -15.75 5.69 24.00
N ALA A 66 -14.93 6.74 24.14
CA ALA A 66 -15.27 7.91 24.94
C ALA A 66 -15.84 9.06 24.10
N ASN A 67 -15.57 9.09 22.81
CA ASN A 67 -15.95 10.17 21.89
C ASN A 67 -16.80 9.63 20.72
N ALA A 68 -18.12 9.79 20.82
CA ALA A 68 -19.06 9.32 19.79
C ALA A 68 -18.89 10.01 18.42
N LEU A 69 -18.31 11.23 18.39
CA LEU A 69 -18.14 11.97 17.12
C LEU A 69 -17.10 11.33 16.21
N ILE A 70 -16.10 10.66 16.80
CA ILE A 70 -15.05 9.97 16.04
C ILE A 70 -15.30 8.46 15.90
N ASN A 71 -16.35 7.94 16.53
CA ASN A 71 -16.69 6.52 16.45
C ASN A 71 -17.68 6.28 15.32
N PRO A 72 -17.30 5.52 14.26
CA PRO A 72 -18.20 5.24 13.14
C PRO A 72 -19.50 4.55 13.56
N LYS A 73 -19.50 3.74 14.63
CA LYS A 73 -20.70 3.06 15.14
C LYS A 73 -21.80 4.06 15.52
N PHE A 74 -21.43 5.22 16.05
CA PHE A 74 -22.36 6.25 16.51
C PHE A 74 -22.46 7.45 15.55
N ASN A 75 -21.46 7.67 14.71
CA ASN A 75 -21.43 8.76 13.74
C ASN A 75 -21.72 8.27 12.31
N PRO A 76 -22.95 8.46 11.78
CA PRO A 76 -23.33 7.97 10.46
C PRO A 76 -22.54 8.63 9.30
N TRP A 77 -21.98 9.83 9.52
CA TRP A 77 -21.22 10.54 8.48
C TRP A 77 -19.91 9.84 8.12
N ILE A 78 -19.30 9.14 9.07
CA ILE A 78 -18.05 8.40 8.89
C ILE A 78 -18.26 6.88 8.81
N HIS A 79 -19.52 6.41 8.90
CA HIS A 79 -19.87 5.00 8.78
C HIS A 79 -20.02 4.61 7.31
N PRO A 80 -19.19 3.70 6.75
CA PRO A 80 -19.19 3.44 5.30
C PRO A 80 -20.45 2.77 4.78
N GLU A 81 -21.20 2.05 5.61
CA GLU A 81 -22.47 1.44 5.19
C GLU A 81 -23.65 2.44 5.20
N ARG A 82 -23.51 3.55 5.93
CA ARG A 82 -24.54 4.60 6.04
C ARG A 82 -24.23 5.82 5.17
N ASN A 83 -22.97 5.97 4.74
CA ASN A 83 -22.53 7.06 3.88
C ASN A 83 -21.98 6.50 2.56
N THR A 84 -22.80 6.51 1.52
CA THR A 84 -22.43 5.96 0.20
C THR A 84 -21.28 6.68 -0.48
N ARG A 85 -20.98 7.92 -0.09
CA ARG A 85 -19.87 8.70 -0.68
C ARG A 85 -18.50 8.17 -0.31
N ILE A 86 -18.37 7.60 0.90
CA ILE A 86 -17.12 7.06 1.44
C ILE A 86 -17.07 5.52 1.41
N SER A 87 -18.08 4.90 0.81
CA SER A 87 -18.19 3.44 0.72
C SER A 87 -17.67 2.94 -0.62
N PRO A 88 -16.64 2.09 -0.66
CA PRO A 88 -16.15 1.49 -1.91
C PRO A 88 -17.17 0.53 -2.54
N LYS A 89 -18.15 0.06 -1.78
CA LYS A 89 -19.27 -0.77 -2.28
C LYS A 89 -20.18 0.01 -3.23
N PHE A 90 -20.44 1.28 -2.94
CA PHE A 90 -21.33 2.14 -3.72
C PHE A 90 -20.55 3.08 -4.64
N ASN A 91 -19.32 3.46 -4.28
CA ASN A 91 -18.47 4.32 -5.07
C ASN A 91 -17.24 3.54 -5.57
N ARG A 92 -17.34 3.00 -6.78
CA ARG A 92 -16.29 2.17 -7.39
C ARG A 92 -14.96 2.89 -7.57
N SER A 93 -14.95 4.22 -7.69
CA SER A 93 -13.71 5.00 -7.82
C SER A 93 -12.84 4.96 -6.55
N LEU A 94 -13.41 4.56 -5.41
CA LEU A 94 -12.73 4.36 -4.14
C LEU A 94 -12.26 2.91 -3.92
N ASN A 95 -12.63 2.00 -4.83
CA ASN A 95 -12.30 0.59 -4.69
C ASN A 95 -11.16 0.18 -5.62
N PRO A 96 -9.96 -0.15 -5.09
CA PRO A 96 -8.81 -0.55 -5.90
C PRO A 96 -9.05 -1.83 -6.72
N LEU A 97 -9.98 -2.70 -6.30
CA LEU A 97 -10.29 -3.93 -7.04
C LEU A 97 -11.02 -3.65 -8.37
N PHE A 98 -11.77 -2.53 -8.44
CA PHE A 98 -12.51 -2.12 -9.64
C PHE A 98 -11.86 -0.97 -10.41
N THR A 99 -10.81 -0.35 -9.84
CA THR A 99 -10.12 0.80 -10.45
C THR A 99 -8.67 0.45 -10.70
N LEU A 100 -8.35 0.08 -11.96
CA LEU A 100 -7.02 -0.45 -12.34
C LEU A 100 -5.86 0.49 -11.97
N SER A 101 -6.05 1.80 -12.05
CA SER A 101 -5.04 2.78 -11.68
C SER A 101 -4.72 2.81 -10.18
N LEU A 102 -5.60 2.25 -9.34
CA LEU A 102 -5.43 2.13 -7.88
C LEU A 102 -4.98 0.73 -7.45
N ASN A 103 -5.01 -0.25 -8.35
CA ASN A 103 -4.71 -1.64 -8.04
C ASN A 103 -3.22 -1.93 -8.26
N PRO A 104 -2.45 -2.31 -7.24
CA PRO A 104 -1.01 -2.56 -7.38
C PRO A 104 -0.68 -3.76 -8.28
N THR A 105 -1.61 -4.69 -8.49
CA THR A 105 -1.44 -5.82 -9.41
C THR A 105 -1.36 -5.36 -10.88
N PHE A 106 -2.09 -4.29 -11.23
CA PHE A 106 -2.14 -3.73 -12.58
C PHE A 106 -1.33 -2.43 -12.72
N ASN A 107 -0.98 -1.79 -11.61
CA ASN A 107 -0.18 -0.57 -11.58
C ASN A 107 1.10 -0.78 -10.76
N PRO A 108 2.21 -1.19 -11.41
CA PRO A 108 3.48 -1.49 -10.72
C PRO A 108 4.06 -0.32 -9.93
N SER A 109 3.69 0.92 -10.25
CA SER A 109 4.14 2.11 -9.50
C SER A 109 3.58 2.16 -8.08
N LEU A 110 2.53 1.40 -7.77
CA LEU A 110 1.92 1.27 -6.45
C LEU A 110 2.43 0.05 -5.69
N ASP A 111 3.21 -0.83 -6.33
CA ASP A 111 3.80 -2.00 -5.69
C ASP A 111 5.16 -1.64 -5.08
N PRO A 112 5.30 -1.65 -3.74
CA PRO A 112 6.56 -1.31 -3.08
C PRO A 112 7.69 -2.31 -3.37
N LYS A 113 7.40 -3.52 -3.88
CA LYS A 113 8.41 -4.48 -4.35
C LYS A 113 9.03 -4.05 -5.68
N GLN A 114 8.31 -3.28 -6.48
CA GLN A 114 8.73 -2.85 -7.82
C GLN A 114 9.18 -1.39 -7.85
N THR A 115 8.84 -0.61 -6.85
CA THR A 115 9.19 0.82 -6.78
C THR A 115 10.14 1.10 -5.62
N LEU A 116 11.27 1.78 -5.92
CA LEU A 116 12.21 2.27 -4.90
C LEU A 116 11.70 3.50 -4.14
N LYS A 117 10.61 4.10 -4.60
CA LYS A 117 10.02 5.32 -4.00
C LYS A 117 8.93 4.95 -3.01
N PHE A 118 9.33 4.48 -1.85
CA PHE A 118 8.41 4.25 -0.76
C PHE A 118 7.99 5.59 -0.10
N SER A 119 6.68 5.80 0.12
CA SER A 119 6.12 7.08 0.58
C SER A 119 6.42 7.45 2.04
N GLY A 120 7.07 6.57 2.77
CA GLY A 120 7.53 6.83 4.14
C GLY A 120 6.48 6.68 5.25
N LEU A 121 5.27 6.21 4.97
CA LEU A 121 4.28 5.91 6.02
C LEU A 121 4.44 4.48 6.51
N CYS A 122 4.65 4.31 7.81
CA CYS A 122 4.77 3.02 8.48
C CYS A 122 3.57 2.78 9.39
N ARG A 123 3.09 1.54 9.41
CA ARG A 123 2.09 1.05 10.36
C ARG A 123 2.80 0.31 11.48
N LEU A 124 2.43 0.62 12.70
CA LEU A 124 3.10 0.17 13.91
C LEU A 124 2.08 -0.33 14.92
N THR A 125 2.44 -1.37 15.69
CA THR A 125 1.67 -1.76 16.89
C THR A 125 1.71 -0.66 17.95
N PRO A 126 0.86 -0.73 19.01
CA PRO A 126 0.99 0.15 20.18
C PRO A 126 2.36 0.07 20.87
N ASP A 127 3.11 -1.02 20.66
CA ASP A 127 4.47 -1.21 21.18
C ASP A 127 5.56 -0.71 20.21
N ALA A 128 5.15 -0.01 19.14
CA ALA A 128 6.02 0.54 18.09
C ALA A 128 6.75 -0.54 17.25
N GLU A 129 6.21 -1.74 17.17
CA GLU A 129 6.70 -2.78 16.26
C GLU A 129 6.10 -2.58 14.86
N LEU A 130 6.93 -2.74 13.82
CA LEU A 130 6.49 -2.59 12.43
C LEU A 130 5.53 -3.73 12.05
N ILE A 131 4.32 -3.37 11.61
CA ILE A 131 3.33 -4.31 11.07
C ILE A 131 3.07 -4.14 9.57
N GLY A 132 3.51 -3.03 8.99
CA GLY A 132 3.34 -2.83 7.56
C GLY A 132 3.59 -1.40 7.10
N TYR A 133 3.15 -1.14 5.88
CA TYR A 133 3.40 0.10 5.16
C TYR A 133 2.14 0.61 4.48
N ILE A 134 2.12 1.92 4.23
CA ILE A 134 1.04 2.56 3.47
C ILE A 134 1.61 3.18 2.20
N VAL A 135 0.98 2.89 1.07
CA VAL A 135 1.26 3.49 -0.23
C VAL A 135 0.14 4.44 -0.61
N ARG A 136 0.49 5.67 -0.96
CA ARG A 136 -0.45 6.67 -1.47
C ARG A 136 -0.74 6.39 -2.93
N THR A 137 -2.02 6.49 -3.32
CA THR A 137 -2.43 6.34 -4.71
C THR A 137 -2.59 7.68 -5.42
N SER A 138 -2.90 7.66 -6.71
CA SER A 138 -3.29 8.86 -7.48
C SER A 138 -4.61 9.48 -6.99
N ASN A 139 -5.50 8.67 -6.40
CA ASN A 139 -6.69 9.15 -5.71
C ASN A 139 -6.35 9.42 -4.23
N LYS A 140 -6.28 10.70 -3.85
CA LYS A 140 -5.93 11.12 -2.49
C LYS A 140 -6.83 10.53 -1.40
N ALA A 141 -8.04 10.12 -1.75
CA ALA A 141 -8.98 9.49 -0.83
C ALA A 141 -8.69 8.00 -0.60
N VAL A 142 -7.75 7.38 -1.33
CA VAL A 142 -7.47 5.95 -1.23
C VAL A 142 -6.01 5.70 -0.91
N LEU A 143 -5.78 4.91 0.13
CA LEU A 143 -4.47 4.42 0.54
C LEU A 143 -4.43 2.90 0.41
N LEU A 144 -3.29 2.34 0.02
CA LEU A 144 -3.07 0.89 0.01
C LEU A 144 -2.25 0.48 1.23
N LEU A 145 -2.67 -0.61 1.86
CA LEU A 145 -2.03 -1.15 3.06
C LEU A 145 -1.30 -2.44 2.71
N PHE A 146 -0.02 -2.46 3.01
CA PHE A 146 0.86 -3.62 2.82
C PHE A 146 1.33 -4.12 4.18
N ASP A 147 1.55 -5.40 4.29
CA ASP A 147 2.20 -5.99 5.46
C ASP A 147 3.72 -5.71 5.47
N LYS A 148 4.42 -6.23 6.49
CA LYS A 148 5.88 -6.11 6.62
C LYS A 148 6.65 -6.77 5.47
N ASP A 149 6.05 -7.79 4.81
CA ASP A 149 6.63 -8.54 3.71
C ASP A 149 6.27 -7.92 2.34
N LEU A 150 5.70 -6.70 2.37
CA LEU A 150 5.26 -5.93 1.21
C LEU A 150 4.19 -6.65 0.39
N THR A 151 3.32 -7.43 1.04
CA THR A 151 2.14 -8.01 0.42
C THR A 151 0.95 -7.06 0.63
N TRP A 152 0.21 -6.78 -0.43
CA TRP A 152 -1.00 -5.95 -0.36
C TRP A 152 -2.10 -6.72 0.37
N THR A 153 -2.57 -6.20 1.50
CA THR A 153 -3.51 -6.89 2.39
C THR A 153 -4.83 -6.17 2.60
N ALA A 154 -4.84 -4.84 2.37
CA ALA A 154 -6.02 -4.03 2.62
C ALA A 154 -5.92 -2.69 1.90
N TYR A 155 -6.98 -1.91 1.95
CA TYR A 155 -6.98 -0.52 1.52
C TYR A 155 -7.80 0.34 2.48
N ALA A 156 -7.52 1.64 2.50
CA ALA A 156 -8.21 2.59 3.34
C ALA A 156 -8.83 3.71 2.51
N VAL A 157 -10.03 4.13 2.87
CA VAL A 157 -10.79 5.18 2.19
C VAL A 157 -11.02 6.34 3.16
N ASP A 158 -10.71 7.54 2.72
CA ASP A 158 -10.92 8.79 3.47
C ASP A 158 -12.40 8.88 3.92
N ASN A 159 -12.59 9.08 5.22
CA ASN A 159 -13.92 9.21 5.82
C ASN A 159 -14.44 10.66 5.86
N THR A 160 -13.72 11.60 5.23
CA THR A 160 -14.02 13.05 5.16
C THR A 160 -14.00 13.79 6.51
N ARG A 161 -13.52 13.15 7.58
CA ARG A 161 -13.41 13.69 8.94
C ARG A 161 -12.04 13.42 9.56
N GLU A 162 -10.98 13.68 8.77
CA GLU A 162 -9.57 13.52 9.16
C GLU A 162 -9.17 12.08 9.53
N GLY A 163 -9.87 11.09 8.97
CA GLY A 163 -9.59 9.67 9.18
C GLY A 163 -9.88 8.82 7.96
N TYR A 164 -9.75 7.53 8.13
CA TYR A 164 -9.95 6.54 7.06
C TYR A 164 -10.78 5.36 7.57
N ASN A 165 -11.62 4.80 6.72
CA ASN A 165 -12.20 3.48 6.91
C ASN A 165 -11.31 2.44 6.22
N VAL A 166 -11.03 1.33 6.90
CA VAL A 166 -10.15 0.26 6.40
C VAL A 166 -10.99 -0.92 5.93
N PHE A 167 -10.66 -1.41 4.74
CA PHE A 167 -11.33 -2.53 4.07
C PHE A 167 -10.32 -3.62 3.72
N ASP A 168 -10.74 -4.87 3.84
CA ASP A 168 -10.00 -5.99 3.29
C ASP A 168 -10.06 -6.03 1.76
N LEU A 169 -9.40 -7.02 1.14
CA LEU A 169 -9.39 -7.19 -0.32
C LEU A 169 -10.72 -7.72 -0.86
N GLU A 170 -11.61 -8.23 -0.03
CA GLU A 170 -12.97 -8.61 -0.37
C GLU A 170 -13.93 -7.41 -0.33
N GLY A 171 -13.47 -6.27 0.21
CA GLY A 171 -14.24 -5.04 0.37
C GLY A 171 -15.10 -4.98 1.63
N ASN A 172 -14.84 -5.86 2.61
CA ASN A 172 -15.48 -5.81 3.92
C ASN A 172 -14.81 -4.72 4.76
N TRP A 173 -15.62 -3.94 5.43
CA TRP A 173 -15.13 -2.96 6.40
C TRP A 173 -14.68 -3.67 7.68
N ASN A 174 -13.39 -3.55 8.02
CA ASN A 174 -12.78 -4.26 9.13
C ASN A 174 -12.10 -3.38 10.19
N GLY A 175 -12.09 -2.07 9.98
CA GLY A 175 -11.52 -1.13 10.93
C GLY A 175 -11.55 0.31 10.45
N TYR A 176 -10.94 1.19 11.20
CA TYR A 176 -10.83 2.60 10.85
C TYR A 176 -9.59 3.24 11.48
N ALA A 177 -9.16 4.34 10.90
CA ALA A 177 -8.04 5.13 11.40
C ALA A 177 -8.50 6.57 11.68
N LEU A 178 -8.06 7.13 12.80
CA LEU A 178 -8.40 8.47 13.26
C LEU A 178 -7.14 9.29 13.46
N LYS A 179 -7.17 10.55 13.04
CA LYS A 179 -6.04 11.46 13.23
C LYS A 179 -5.65 11.53 14.70
N ASN A 180 -4.36 11.41 14.98
CA ASN A 180 -3.80 11.58 16.30
C ASN A 180 -3.13 12.95 16.45
N GLN A 181 -2.68 13.28 17.67
CA GLN A 181 -2.03 14.56 17.95
C GLN A 181 -0.52 14.56 17.66
N ALA A 182 0.03 13.43 17.20
CA ALA A 182 1.43 13.30 16.79
C ALA A 182 1.63 13.46 15.26
N GLY A 183 0.59 13.86 14.53
CA GLY A 183 0.65 14.12 13.08
C GLY A 183 0.45 12.91 12.19
N GLY A 184 0.02 11.77 12.76
CA GLY A 184 -0.36 10.55 12.06
C GLY A 184 -1.80 10.14 12.37
N TRP A 185 -2.05 8.82 12.33
CA TRP A 185 -3.37 8.25 12.61
C TRP A 185 -3.24 7.09 13.60
N ASN A 186 -4.23 6.94 14.49
CA ASN A 186 -4.42 5.75 15.30
C ASN A 186 -5.36 4.79 14.58
N GLU A 187 -4.99 3.51 14.53
CA GLU A 187 -5.80 2.44 13.93
C GLU A 187 -6.64 1.73 15.00
N PHE A 188 -7.89 1.45 14.65
CA PHE A 188 -8.86 0.78 15.53
C PHE A 188 -9.57 -0.34 14.77
N ASN A 189 -9.92 -1.41 15.51
CA ASN A 189 -10.87 -2.40 15.02
C ASN A 189 -12.32 -1.85 15.12
N LEU A 190 -13.31 -2.63 14.69
CA LEU A 190 -14.72 -2.22 14.73
C LEU A 190 -15.28 -2.11 16.15
N GLU A 191 -14.66 -2.75 17.12
CA GLU A 191 -14.99 -2.68 18.56
C GLU A 191 -14.44 -1.40 19.22
N GLY A 192 -13.56 -0.68 18.51
CA GLY A 192 -12.91 0.54 19.01
C GLY A 192 -11.67 0.25 19.85
N ASP A 193 -11.07 -0.93 19.73
CA ASP A 193 -9.78 -1.23 20.32
C ASP A 193 -8.67 -0.61 19.48
N TRP A 194 -7.71 0.00 20.16
CA TRP A 194 -6.52 0.55 19.52
C TRP A 194 -5.57 -0.56 19.10
N THR A 195 -5.46 -0.81 17.81
CA THR A 195 -4.68 -1.88 17.22
C THR A 195 -3.30 -1.42 16.76
N GLY A 196 -3.11 -0.13 16.55
CA GLY A 196 -1.85 0.41 16.06
C GLY A 196 -1.90 1.90 15.77
N PHE A 197 -0.85 2.37 15.14
CA PHE A 197 -0.80 3.76 14.66
C PHE A 197 0.07 3.88 13.40
N VAL A 198 -0.18 4.93 12.65
CA VAL A 198 0.56 5.30 11.45
C VAL A 198 1.46 6.49 11.78
N ALA A 199 2.73 6.38 11.44
CA ALA A 199 3.72 7.44 11.60
C ALA A 199 4.39 7.76 10.27
N ASN A 200 4.79 9.03 10.10
CA ASN A 200 5.72 9.41 9.04
C ASN A 200 7.11 8.89 9.36
N ARG A 201 7.83 8.50 8.32
CA ARG A 201 9.23 8.09 8.38
C ARG A 201 10.15 9.30 8.50
#